data_f3e292ec4b9bef9e62ab51657d5676d7
#
_entry.id   f3e292ec4b9bef9e62ab51657d5676d7
#
_cell.length_a   1.000
_cell.length_b   1.000
_cell.length_c   1.000
_cell.angle_alpha   90.00
_cell.angle_beta   90.00
_cell.angle_gamma   90.00
#
_symmetry.space_group_name_H-M   'P 1'
#
loop_
_entity.id
_entity.type
_entity.pdbx_description
1 polymer ?
#
loop_
_entity_poly.entity_id
_entity_poly.type
_entity_poly.pdbx_seq_one_letter_code
_entity_poly.pdbx_strand_id
1 'polypeptide(L)'
;MDLGPNDSTGIFAATEILNCTPMDWFTNYELIIGPVIIVCVGIFMGIWFQYMDKKEFGGLVIPEEAKEDMKISDLGVPAFYGVFPLIPLTLVVVFSFVDGIKMDVITAHIICFFLFFIVDLIVKKDMNRLQDNLKKLWVWMGNYFNNIIVLISVASVFAEAIKKLKGIDVLCGMLSHIGGAVIIVAIAMAAIQIGTALLTGSSNAPWYAFGSMGADMAATLGVHNGLLLVPMHLTGGLSRCFSPFCGAMIAVSGMVEAEPMALCKRNAVPMLFGVLVCFIATFVVFGL
;
A
#
# COMPACT_ATOMS: atom_id res chain seq x y z
N MET A 1 4.88 1.05 -0.34
CA MET A 1 3.80 1.58 -1.19
C MET A 1 3.11 0.37 -1.77
N ASP A 2 1.82 0.27 -1.56
CA ASP A 2 1.04 -0.81 -2.12
C ASP A 2 0.63 -0.32 -3.52
N LEU A 3 1.22 -0.91 -4.55
CA LEU A 3 1.00 -0.55 -5.95
C LEU A 3 0.82 -1.82 -6.76
N GLY A 4 -0.25 -1.90 -7.50
CA GLY A 4 -0.51 -3.00 -8.42
C GLY A 4 -1.96 -3.46 -8.46
N PRO A 5 -2.36 -4.13 -9.53
CA PRO A 5 -3.74 -4.57 -9.71
C PRO A 5 -4.17 -5.66 -8.71
N ASN A 6 -3.22 -6.23 -7.96
CA ASN A 6 -3.46 -7.27 -6.96
C ASN A 6 -3.41 -6.74 -5.52
N ASP A 7 -3.18 -5.43 -5.34
CA ASP A 7 -3.17 -4.84 -4.02
C ASP A 7 -4.58 -4.76 -3.44
N SER A 8 -4.73 -5.14 -2.17
CA SER A 8 -6.04 -5.17 -1.50
C SER A 8 -6.68 -3.79 -1.38
N THR A 9 -5.87 -2.74 -1.26
CA THR A 9 -6.34 -1.36 -1.18
C THR A 9 -6.76 -0.83 -2.56
N GLY A 10 -6.05 -1.21 -3.62
CA GLY A 10 -6.42 -0.93 -5.01
C GLY A 10 -7.68 -1.67 -5.44
N ILE A 11 -7.82 -2.95 -5.04
CA ILE A 11 -9.05 -3.71 -5.27
C ILE A 11 -10.24 -3.03 -4.59
N PHE A 12 -10.09 -2.62 -3.33
CA PHE A 12 -11.14 -1.90 -2.60
C PHE A 12 -11.52 -0.58 -3.29
N ALA A 13 -10.54 0.20 -3.75
CA ALA A 13 -10.78 1.43 -4.50
C ALA A 13 -11.59 1.17 -5.77
N ALA A 14 -11.22 0.13 -6.50
CA ALA A 14 -11.87 -0.23 -7.76
C ALA A 14 -13.30 -0.73 -7.55
N THR A 15 -13.47 -1.73 -6.66
CA THR A 15 -14.76 -2.45 -6.53
C THR A 15 -15.75 -1.75 -5.64
N GLU A 16 -15.32 -1.18 -4.52
CA GLU A 16 -16.21 -0.62 -3.51
C GLU A 16 -16.39 0.90 -3.65
N ILE A 17 -15.40 1.61 -4.23
CA ILE A 17 -15.47 3.06 -4.35
C ILE A 17 -15.88 3.50 -5.75
N LEU A 18 -15.21 2.98 -6.80
CA LEU A 18 -15.35 3.48 -8.17
C LEU A 18 -16.20 2.56 -9.08
N ASN A 19 -16.54 1.35 -8.64
CA ASN A 19 -17.24 0.35 -9.47
C ASN A 19 -16.55 0.10 -10.83
N CYS A 20 -15.23 -0.02 -10.81
CA CYS A 20 -14.41 -0.34 -11.98
C CYS A 20 -13.60 -1.62 -11.77
N THR A 21 -12.82 -2.04 -12.77
CA THR A 21 -11.93 -3.18 -12.56
C THR A 21 -10.66 -2.78 -11.79
N PRO A 22 -10.03 -3.68 -11.02
CA PRO A 22 -8.76 -3.40 -10.36
C PRO A 22 -7.66 -2.96 -11.34
N MET A 23 -7.72 -3.44 -12.58
CA MET A 23 -6.79 -3.03 -13.63
C MET A 23 -7.04 -1.59 -14.08
N ASP A 24 -8.30 -1.14 -14.15
CA ASP A 24 -8.63 0.24 -14.49
C ASP A 24 -8.13 1.20 -13.39
N TRP A 25 -8.28 0.83 -12.11
CA TRP A 25 -7.71 1.61 -11.01
C TRP A 25 -6.20 1.70 -11.15
N PHE A 26 -5.53 0.57 -11.33
CA PHE A 26 -4.08 0.52 -11.47
C PHE A 26 -3.57 1.38 -12.64
N THR A 27 -4.15 1.20 -13.84
CA THR A 27 -3.67 1.88 -15.06
C THR A 27 -3.98 3.37 -15.08
N ASN A 28 -5.16 3.78 -14.58
CA ASN A 28 -5.62 5.17 -14.68
C ASN A 28 -5.19 6.05 -13.50
N TYR A 29 -4.81 5.45 -12.37
CA TYR A 29 -4.46 6.20 -11.15
C TYR A 29 -3.06 5.87 -10.64
N GLU A 30 -2.77 4.61 -10.35
CA GLU A 30 -1.52 4.23 -9.70
C GLU A 30 -0.32 4.23 -10.64
N LEU A 31 -0.46 3.66 -11.84
CA LEU A 31 0.63 3.52 -12.82
C LEU A 31 1.11 4.88 -13.33
N ILE A 32 0.27 5.90 -13.29
CA ILE A 32 0.63 7.24 -13.75
C ILE A 32 1.51 7.94 -12.69
N ILE A 33 1.13 7.86 -11.42
CA ILE A 33 1.75 8.63 -10.33
C ILE A 33 2.75 7.81 -9.53
N GLY A 34 2.48 6.52 -9.32
CA GLY A 34 3.32 5.62 -8.52
C GLY A 34 4.78 5.59 -8.94
N PRO A 35 5.11 5.37 -10.22
CA PRO A 35 6.50 5.34 -10.69
C PRO A 35 7.22 6.67 -10.48
N VAL A 36 6.54 7.80 -10.62
CA VAL A 36 7.11 9.14 -10.38
C VAL A 36 7.55 9.26 -8.91
N ILE A 37 6.67 8.85 -8.00
CA ILE A 37 6.99 8.88 -6.56
C ILE A 37 8.15 7.93 -6.25
N ILE A 38 8.12 6.69 -6.76
CA ILE A 38 9.17 5.69 -6.52
C ILE A 38 10.53 6.22 -6.95
N VAL A 39 10.63 6.77 -8.15
CA VAL A 39 11.89 7.30 -8.68
C VAL A 39 12.35 8.52 -7.89
N CYS A 40 11.47 9.49 -7.65
CA CYS A 40 11.83 10.72 -6.92
C CYS A 40 12.24 10.41 -5.47
N VAL A 41 11.46 9.58 -4.77
CA VAL A 41 11.76 9.19 -3.39
C VAL A 41 13.02 8.34 -3.34
N GLY A 42 13.22 7.39 -4.27
CA GLY A 42 14.41 6.55 -4.32
C GLY A 42 15.69 7.36 -4.49
N ILE A 43 15.70 8.32 -5.43
CA ILE A 43 16.85 9.23 -5.62
C ILE A 43 17.07 10.08 -4.36
N PHE A 44 16.00 10.68 -3.81
CA PHE A 44 16.10 11.51 -2.63
C PHE A 44 16.59 10.71 -1.40
N MET A 45 16.08 9.49 -1.20
CA MET A 45 16.55 8.60 -0.12
C MET A 45 18.04 8.29 -0.24
N GLY A 46 18.51 7.98 -1.45
CA GLY A 46 19.94 7.73 -1.68
C GLY A 46 20.81 8.92 -1.26
N ILE A 47 20.43 10.13 -1.66
CA ILE A 47 21.14 11.36 -1.28
C ILE A 47 21.03 11.63 0.23
N TRP A 48 19.82 11.49 0.79
CA TRP A 48 19.55 11.78 2.20
C TRP A 48 20.30 10.83 3.13
N PHE A 49 20.30 9.53 2.84
CA PHE A 49 20.99 8.56 3.68
C PHE A 49 22.50 8.71 3.60
N GLN A 50 23.07 8.97 2.43
CA GLN A 50 24.49 9.29 2.31
C GLN A 50 24.88 10.54 3.13
N TYR A 51 24.02 11.57 3.10
CA TYR A 51 24.24 12.77 3.92
C TYR A 51 24.19 12.46 5.42
N MET A 52 23.21 11.68 5.87
CA MET A 52 23.06 11.30 7.27
C MET A 52 24.21 10.40 7.73
N ASP A 53 24.61 9.41 6.93
CA ASP A 53 25.74 8.52 7.24
C ASP A 53 27.05 9.29 7.35
N LYS A 54 27.27 10.27 6.46
CA LYS A 54 28.45 11.12 6.55
C LYS A 54 28.46 12.00 7.80
N LYS A 55 27.29 12.47 8.21
CA LYS A 55 27.14 13.32 9.40
C LYS A 55 27.27 12.54 10.71
N GLU A 56 26.70 11.34 10.78
CA GLU A 56 26.64 10.53 12.00
C GLU A 56 27.88 9.64 12.19
N PHE A 57 28.39 9.06 11.10
CA PHE A 57 29.45 8.05 11.12
C PHE A 57 30.71 8.42 10.35
N GLY A 58 30.79 9.62 9.77
CA GLY A 58 31.90 10.03 8.93
C GLY A 58 31.91 9.41 7.52
N GLY A 59 30.91 8.62 7.18
CA GLY A 59 30.71 7.95 5.90
C GLY A 59 30.11 6.57 6.05
N LEU A 60 29.84 5.91 4.91
CA LEU A 60 29.26 4.56 4.89
C LEU A 60 30.31 3.56 5.39
N VAL A 61 30.11 3.00 6.57
CA VAL A 61 30.90 1.89 7.09
C VAL A 61 30.11 0.62 6.81
N ILE A 62 30.57 -0.18 5.83
CA ILE A 62 30.02 -1.51 5.57
C ILE A 62 30.83 -2.48 6.44
N PRO A 63 30.22 -3.13 7.46
CA PRO A 63 30.90 -4.17 8.24
C PRO A 63 31.41 -5.27 7.31
N GLU A 64 32.58 -5.84 7.60
CA GLU A 64 33.14 -6.93 6.77
C GLU A 64 32.22 -8.15 6.70
N GLU A 65 31.50 -8.42 7.77
CA GLU A 65 30.48 -9.49 7.87
C GLU A 65 29.30 -9.28 6.90
N ALA A 66 28.95 -8.04 6.55
CA ALA A 66 27.91 -7.73 5.56
C ALA A 66 28.37 -7.85 4.11
N LYS A 67 29.66 -8.14 3.88
CA LYS A 67 30.23 -8.41 2.54
C LYS A 67 30.15 -9.87 2.14
N GLU A 68 29.81 -10.78 3.08
CA GLU A 68 29.51 -12.15 2.73
C GLU A 68 28.16 -12.21 1.99
N ASP A 69 28.23 -12.45 0.69
CA ASP A 69 27.04 -12.67 -0.16
C ASP A 69 26.28 -13.88 0.38
N MET A 70 25.15 -13.63 1.06
CA MET A 70 24.24 -14.70 1.48
C MET A 70 23.74 -15.41 0.21
N LYS A 71 24.24 -16.61 -0.04
CA LYS A 71 23.82 -17.39 -1.21
C LYS A 71 22.39 -17.88 -0.99
N ILE A 72 21.58 -17.80 -2.03
CA ILE A 72 20.19 -18.30 -2.02
C ILE A 72 20.16 -19.78 -1.57
N SER A 73 21.22 -20.55 -1.83
CA SER A 73 21.41 -21.91 -1.35
C SER A 73 21.36 -22.05 0.18
N ASP A 74 21.77 -21.02 0.92
CA ASP A 74 21.91 -21.06 2.38
C ASP A 74 20.54 -20.88 3.07
N LEU A 75 19.52 -20.39 2.33
CA LEU A 75 18.13 -20.31 2.79
C LEU A 75 17.44 -21.68 2.88
N GLY A 76 18.03 -22.77 2.40
CA GLY A 76 17.43 -24.10 2.40
C GLY A 76 16.13 -24.23 1.59
N VAL A 77 15.85 -23.24 0.74
CA VAL A 77 14.66 -23.18 -0.11
C VAL A 77 15.09 -23.12 -1.57
N PRO A 78 14.51 -23.93 -2.46
CA PRO A 78 14.82 -23.86 -3.88
C PRO A 78 14.52 -22.46 -4.45
N ALA A 79 15.44 -21.91 -5.24
CA ALA A 79 15.34 -20.55 -5.79
C ALA A 79 14.05 -20.31 -6.60
N PHE A 80 13.48 -21.35 -7.24
CA PHE A 80 12.26 -21.22 -8.03
C PHE A 80 11.02 -20.86 -7.21
N TYR A 81 11.03 -21.06 -5.87
CA TYR A 81 9.93 -20.59 -5.00
C TYR A 81 9.75 -19.07 -5.07
N GLY A 82 10.80 -18.32 -5.39
CA GLY A 82 10.73 -16.88 -5.60
C GLY A 82 9.86 -16.44 -6.79
N VAL A 83 9.52 -17.38 -7.70
CA VAL A 83 8.64 -17.09 -8.85
C VAL A 83 7.15 -17.08 -8.45
N PHE A 84 6.76 -17.82 -7.40
CA PHE A 84 5.34 -17.95 -7.02
C PHE A 84 4.61 -16.63 -6.76
N PRO A 85 5.19 -15.63 -6.08
CA PRO A 85 4.53 -14.34 -5.89
C PRO A 85 4.26 -13.58 -7.19
N LEU A 86 5.01 -13.88 -8.26
CA LEU A 86 4.85 -13.22 -9.56
C LEU A 86 3.76 -13.87 -10.42
N ILE A 87 3.40 -15.14 -10.15
CA ILE A 87 2.44 -15.88 -10.98
C ILE A 87 1.05 -15.23 -10.97
N PRO A 88 0.42 -14.85 -9.84
CA PRO A 88 -0.89 -14.22 -9.86
C PRO A 88 -0.91 -12.93 -10.65
N LEU A 89 0.13 -12.09 -10.47
CA LEU A 89 0.29 -10.84 -11.21
C LEU A 89 0.38 -11.11 -12.71
N THR A 90 1.24 -12.06 -13.11
CA THR A 90 1.42 -12.43 -14.52
C THR A 90 0.12 -12.96 -15.11
N LEU A 91 -0.62 -13.79 -14.39
CA LEU A 91 -1.92 -14.31 -14.85
C LEU A 91 -2.91 -13.19 -15.12
N VAL A 92 -3.10 -12.28 -14.17
CA VAL A 92 -4.03 -11.14 -14.33
C VAL A 92 -3.63 -10.28 -15.52
N VAL A 93 -2.34 -9.93 -15.64
CA VAL A 93 -1.84 -9.10 -16.74
C VAL A 93 -1.99 -9.81 -18.10
N VAL A 94 -1.57 -11.06 -18.21
CA VAL A 94 -1.64 -11.81 -19.47
C VAL A 94 -3.09 -11.99 -19.92
N PHE A 95 -3.98 -12.40 -19.01
CA PHE A 95 -5.38 -12.62 -19.36
C PHE A 95 -6.18 -11.32 -19.55
N SER A 96 -5.67 -10.16 -19.14
CA SER A 96 -6.27 -8.87 -19.49
C SER A 96 -6.15 -8.55 -21.00
N PHE A 97 -5.20 -9.18 -21.70
CA PHE A 97 -5.01 -9.05 -23.16
C PHE A 97 -5.65 -10.18 -23.96
N VAL A 98 -6.28 -11.17 -23.31
CA VAL A 98 -6.90 -12.31 -23.99
C VAL A 98 -8.41 -12.14 -23.99
N ASP A 99 -8.98 -11.88 -25.16
CA ASP A 99 -10.43 -11.81 -25.35
C ASP A 99 -11.08 -13.17 -25.06
N GLY A 100 -12.10 -13.17 -24.21
CA GLY A 100 -12.90 -14.36 -23.90
C GLY A 100 -12.63 -15.02 -22.55
N ILE A 101 -11.52 -14.75 -21.89
CA ILE A 101 -11.24 -15.24 -20.53
C ILE A 101 -11.02 -14.04 -19.60
N LYS A 102 -11.99 -13.79 -18.74
CA LYS A 102 -11.86 -12.76 -17.69
C LYS A 102 -11.23 -13.40 -16.45
N MET A 103 -9.94 -13.21 -16.28
CA MET A 103 -9.21 -13.65 -15.08
C MET A 103 -9.28 -12.53 -14.04
N ASP A 104 -10.09 -12.73 -13.01
CA ASP A 104 -10.10 -11.83 -11.86
C ASP A 104 -8.95 -12.16 -10.89
N VAL A 105 -8.59 -11.19 -10.06
CA VAL A 105 -7.49 -11.28 -9.11
C VAL A 105 -7.69 -12.43 -8.11
N ILE A 106 -8.91 -12.65 -7.65
CA ILE A 106 -9.24 -13.70 -6.68
C ILE A 106 -8.99 -15.08 -7.30
N THR A 107 -9.49 -15.30 -8.51
CA THR A 107 -9.28 -16.56 -9.25
C THR A 107 -7.81 -16.84 -9.50
N ALA A 108 -7.02 -15.81 -9.89
CA ALA A 108 -5.59 -15.94 -10.09
C ALA A 108 -4.86 -16.37 -8.80
N HIS A 109 -5.22 -15.77 -7.65
CA HIS A 109 -4.65 -16.16 -6.36
C HIS A 109 -5.06 -17.56 -5.91
N ILE A 110 -6.32 -17.96 -6.13
CA ILE A 110 -6.78 -19.33 -5.82
C ILE A 110 -6.03 -20.36 -6.64
N ILE A 111 -5.85 -20.13 -7.94
CA ILE A 111 -5.08 -21.02 -8.81
C ILE A 111 -3.65 -21.12 -8.31
N CYS A 112 -3.01 -20.00 -8.04
CA CYS A 112 -1.62 -19.93 -7.57
C CYS A 112 -1.44 -20.63 -6.22
N PHE A 113 -2.41 -20.49 -5.32
CA PHE A 113 -2.46 -21.15 -4.02
C PHE A 113 -2.42 -22.67 -4.17
N PHE A 114 -3.34 -23.25 -4.95
CA PHE A 114 -3.36 -24.69 -5.18
C PHE A 114 -2.09 -25.17 -5.88
N LEU A 115 -1.61 -24.43 -6.87
CA LEU A 115 -0.36 -24.74 -7.57
C LEU A 115 0.81 -24.80 -6.60
N PHE A 116 0.93 -23.82 -5.71
CA PHE A 116 1.99 -23.79 -4.70
C PHE A 116 1.94 -25.03 -3.77
N PHE A 117 0.74 -25.40 -3.28
CA PHE A 117 0.59 -26.55 -2.42
C PHE A 117 0.94 -27.88 -3.12
N ILE A 118 0.53 -28.04 -4.36
CA ILE A 118 0.86 -29.23 -5.17
C ILE A 118 2.39 -29.29 -5.38
N VAL A 119 3.01 -28.19 -5.75
CA VAL A 119 4.46 -28.15 -5.99
C VAL A 119 5.23 -28.38 -4.68
N ASP A 120 4.83 -27.75 -3.57
CA ASP A 120 5.49 -27.97 -2.27
C ASP A 120 5.39 -29.42 -1.81
N LEU A 121 4.24 -30.06 -2.02
CA LEU A 121 4.05 -31.48 -1.71
C LEU A 121 4.96 -32.40 -2.55
N ILE A 122 5.06 -32.12 -3.87
CA ILE A 122 5.91 -32.90 -4.79
C ILE A 122 7.39 -32.75 -4.44
N VAL A 123 7.82 -31.53 -4.13
CA VAL A 123 9.23 -31.19 -3.86
C VAL A 123 9.68 -31.69 -2.49
N LYS A 124 8.88 -31.44 -1.46
CA LYS A 124 9.26 -31.75 -0.07
C LYS A 124 8.81 -33.14 0.37
N LYS A 125 7.78 -33.73 -0.26
CA LYS A 125 7.22 -35.07 0.04
C LYS A 125 6.86 -35.25 1.52
N ASP A 126 6.52 -34.19 2.23
CA ASP A 126 6.22 -34.17 3.65
C ASP A 126 4.79 -33.70 3.88
N MET A 127 3.88 -34.63 4.12
CA MET A 127 2.46 -34.37 4.37
C MET A 127 2.23 -33.69 5.72
N ASN A 128 3.05 -33.96 6.74
CA ASN A 128 2.88 -33.34 8.05
C ASN A 128 3.18 -31.85 7.99
N ARG A 129 4.26 -31.49 7.28
CA ARG A 129 4.62 -30.10 7.00
C ARG A 129 3.50 -29.37 6.24
N LEU A 130 2.91 -30.02 5.24
CA LEU A 130 1.78 -29.46 4.48
C LEU A 130 0.59 -29.18 5.40
N GLN A 131 0.22 -30.13 6.27
CA GLN A 131 -0.86 -29.93 7.24
C GLN A 131 -0.58 -28.77 8.21
N ASP A 132 0.67 -28.63 8.69
CA ASP A 132 1.03 -27.53 9.57
C ASP A 132 1.01 -26.17 8.86
N ASN A 133 1.41 -26.12 7.60
CA ASN A 133 1.28 -24.93 6.78
C ASN A 133 -0.20 -24.56 6.54
N LEU A 134 -1.08 -25.54 6.31
CA LEU A 134 -2.51 -25.32 6.20
C LEU A 134 -3.12 -24.80 7.50
N LYS A 135 -2.73 -25.36 8.66
CA LYS A 135 -3.18 -24.83 9.97
C LYS A 135 -2.76 -23.39 10.18
N LYS A 136 -1.49 -23.06 9.88
CA LYS A 136 -1.00 -21.67 9.92
C LYS A 136 -1.81 -20.74 9.01
N LEU A 137 -2.12 -21.20 7.79
CA LEU A 137 -2.96 -20.45 6.87
C LEU A 137 -4.33 -20.11 7.47
N TRP A 138 -5.02 -21.09 8.09
CA TRP A 138 -6.32 -20.86 8.72
C TRP A 138 -6.25 -19.81 9.84
N VAL A 139 -5.18 -19.82 10.63
CA VAL A 139 -4.95 -18.80 11.67
C VAL A 139 -4.75 -17.43 11.03
N TRP A 140 -3.94 -17.34 9.98
CA TRP A 140 -3.72 -16.08 9.25
C TRP A 140 -5.01 -15.57 8.60
N MET A 141 -5.79 -16.44 7.97
CA MET A 141 -7.11 -16.06 7.40
C MET A 141 -8.04 -15.51 8.47
N GLY A 142 -8.09 -16.12 9.66
CA GLY A 142 -8.90 -15.62 10.79
C GLY A 142 -8.45 -14.22 11.24
N ASN A 143 -7.14 -13.99 11.33
CA ASN A 143 -6.58 -12.68 11.67
C ASN A 143 -6.92 -11.63 10.61
N TYR A 144 -6.80 -11.97 9.33
CA TYR A 144 -7.16 -11.07 8.23
C TYR A 144 -8.65 -10.79 8.19
N PHE A 145 -9.50 -11.79 8.44
CA PHE A 145 -10.94 -11.60 8.56
C PHE A 145 -11.28 -10.54 9.62
N ASN A 146 -10.71 -10.68 10.81
CA ASN A 146 -10.95 -9.74 11.90
C ASN A 146 -10.41 -8.34 11.60
N ASN A 147 -9.19 -8.26 11.07
CA ASN A 147 -8.50 -6.98 10.88
C ASN A 147 -8.93 -6.22 9.62
N ILE A 148 -9.46 -6.89 8.61
CA ILE A 148 -9.83 -6.28 7.33
C ILE A 148 -11.35 -6.29 7.15
N ILE A 149 -12.00 -7.45 7.17
CA ILE A 149 -13.44 -7.54 6.83
C ILE A 149 -14.30 -6.86 7.89
N VAL A 150 -14.01 -7.08 9.17
CA VAL A 150 -14.72 -6.41 10.27
C VAL A 150 -14.48 -4.90 10.20
N LEU A 151 -13.24 -4.46 9.95
CA LEU A 151 -12.90 -3.05 9.80
C LEU A 151 -13.66 -2.39 8.64
N ILE A 152 -13.65 -3.02 7.44
CA ILE A 152 -14.37 -2.50 6.27
C ILE A 152 -15.86 -2.39 6.58
N SER A 153 -16.46 -3.40 7.21
CA SER A 153 -17.89 -3.41 7.54
C SER A 153 -18.26 -2.28 8.50
N VAL A 154 -17.48 -2.08 9.56
CA VAL A 154 -17.70 -0.99 10.53
C VAL A 154 -17.48 0.37 9.89
N ALA A 155 -16.42 0.51 9.08
CA ALA A 155 -16.10 1.75 8.38
C ALA A 155 -17.19 2.13 7.35
N SER A 156 -17.75 1.15 6.63
CA SER A 156 -18.85 1.38 5.69
C SER A 156 -20.10 1.89 6.38
N VAL A 157 -20.44 1.32 7.55
CA VAL A 157 -21.56 1.82 8.37
C VAL A 157 -21.32 3.25 8.86
N PHE A 158 -20.08 3.55 9.28
CA PHE A 158 -19.70 4.90 9.71
C PHE A 158 -19.77 5.92 8.56
N ALA A 159 -19.24 5.58 7.39
CA ALA A 159 -19.29 6.44 6.20
C ALA A 159 -20.73 6.72 5.78
N GLU A 160 -21.60 5.69 5.77
CA GLU A 160 -23.01 5.84 5.45
C GLU A 160 -23.76 6.71 6.48
N ALA A 161 -23.41 6.61 7.75
CA ALA A 161 -23.97 7.47 8.81
C ALA A 161 -23.59 8.94 8.57
N ILE A 162 -22.32 9.25 8.27
CA ILE A 162 -21.86 10.60 7.96
C ILE A 162 -22.57 11.15 6.72
N LYS A 163 -22.75 10.33 5.68
CA LYS A 163 -23.46 10.69 4.46
C LYS A 163 -24.93 11.04 4.75
N LYS A 164 -25.65 10.22 5.54
CA LYS A 164 -27.04 10.49 5.96
C LYS A 164 -27.17 11.74 6.80
N LEU A 165 -26.19 12.07 7.61
CA LEU A 165 -26.13 13.31 8.41
C LEU A 165 -25.77 14.54 7.54
N LYS A 166 -25.55 14.36 6.23
CA LYS A 166 -25.08 15.43 5.32
C LYS A 166 -23.79 16.11 5.78
N GLY A 167 -22.96 15.41 6.55
CA GLY A 167 -21.72 15.95 7.09
C GLY A 167 -20.74 16.36 5.98
N ILE A 168 -20.67 15.56 4.90
CA ILE A 168 -19.84 15.86 3.73
C ILE A 168 -20.35 17.13 3.01
N ASP A 169 -21.65 17.22 2.77
CA ASP A 169 -22.26 18.37 2.09
C ASP A 169 -22.01 19.67 2.85
N VAL A 170 -22.13 19.62 4.19
CA VAL A 170 -21.86 20.78 5.05
C VAL A 170 -20.39 21.19 4.96
N LEU A 171 -19.45 20.24 5.08
CA LEU A 171 -18.02 20.52 4.98
C LEU A 171 -17.63 21.07 3.61
N CYS A 172 -18.09 20.45 2.55
CA CYS A 172 -17.84 20.92 1.17
C CYS A 172 -18.50 22.27 0.92
N GLY A 173 -19.73 22.49 1.41
CA GLY A 173 -20.42 23.78 1.32
C GLY A 173 -19.68 24.92 2.03
N MET A 174 -19.10 24.65 3.21
CA MET A 174 -18.26 25.64 3.91
C MET A 174 -16.96 25.95 3.17
N LEU A 175 -16.40 24.97 2.46
CA LEU A 175 -15.14 25.10 1.73
C LEU A 175 -15.32 25.62 0.31
N SER A 176 -16.47 25.41 -0.33
CA SER A 176 -16.74 25.80 -1.75
C SER A 176 -16.60 27.31 -2.01
N HIS A 177 -16.75 28.13 -0.97
CA HIS A 177 -16.57 29.58 -1.04
C HIS A 177 -15.10 30.03 -0.91
N ILE A 178 -14.19 29.09 -0.63
CA ILE A 178 -12.76 29.37 -0.45
C ILE A 178 -12.03 29.02 -1.76
N GLY A 179 -11.37 29.98 -2.37
CA GLY A 179 -10.50 29.69 -3.52
C GLY A 179 -9.47 28.60 -3.16
N GLY A 180 -9.44 27.50 -3.93
CA GLY A 180 -8.57 26.36 -3.62
C GLY A 180 -9.18 25.29 -2.69
N ALA A 181 -10.51 25.26 -2.55
CA ALA A 181 -11.22 24.27 -1.71
C ALA A 181 -10.75 22.82 -1.94
N VAL A 182 -10.50 22.43 -3.18
CA VAL A 182 -10.03 21.08 -3.53
C VAL A 182 -8.68 20.77 -2.89
N ILE A 183 -7.74 21.73 -2.90
CA ILE A 183 -6.40 21.54 -2.28
C ILE A 183 -6.54 21.39 -0.77
N ILE A 184 -7.38 22.19 -0.14
CA ILE A 184 -7.61 22.14 1.31
C ILE A 184 -8.21 20.80 1.70
N VAL A 185 -9.21 20.32 0.98
CA VAL A 185 -9.84 19.00 1.20
C VAL A 185 -8.84 17.89 0.98
N ALA A 186 -8.08 17.93 -0.11
CA ALA A 186 -7.04 16.91 -0.39
C ALA A 186 -5.98 16.84 0.73
N ILE A 187 -5.50 17.99 1.22
CA ILE A 187 -4.55 18.07 2.32
C ILE A 187 -5.18 17.52 3.62
N ALA A 188 -6.42 17.91 3.93
CA ALA A 188 -7.11 17.45 5.13
C ALA A 188 -7.32 15.93 5.14
N MET A 189 -7.78 15.38 4.02
CA MET A 189 -7.98 13.93 3.88
C MET A 189 -6.65 13.16 3.93
N ALA A 190 -5.61 13.67 3.27
CA ALA A 190 -4.29 13.08 3.38
C ALA A 190 -3.71 13.18 4.79
N ALA A 191 -3.95 14.28 5.51
CA ALA A 191 -3.52 14.43 6.90
C ALA A 191 -4.18 13.41 7.83
N ILE A 192 -5.46 13.10 7.63
CA ILE A 192 -6.16 12.02 8.32
C ILE A 192 -5.51 10.66 8.02
N GLN A 193 -5.21 10.38 6.76
CA GLN A 193 -4.53 9.15 6.34
C GLN A 193 -3.14 9.03 6.98
N ILE A 194 -2.34 10.10 6.89
CA ILE A 194 -1.00 10.17 7.47
C ILE A 194 -1.05 9.96 8.99
N GLY A 195 -1.89 10.72 9.69
CA GLY A 195 -2.02 10.66 11.15
C GLY A 195 -2.44 9.27 11.62
N THR A 196 -3.45 8.69 10.99
CA THR A 196 -3.94 7.36 11.35
C THR A 196 -2.93 6.28 11.00
N ALA A 197 -2.27 6.36 9.83
CA ALA A 197 -1.23 5.41 9.45
C ALA A 197 -0.02 5.44 10.40
N LEU A 198 0.36 6.62 10.89
CA LEU A 198 1.42 6.76 11.89
C LEU A 198 1.05 6.12 13.22
N LEU A 199 -0.19 6.31 13.68
CA LEU A 199 -0.66 5.79 14.96
C LEU A 199 -0.90 4.28 14.93
N THR A 200 -1.37 3.74 13.81
CA THR A 200 -1.72 2.32 13.69
C THR A 200 -0.61 1.46 13.07
N GLY A 201 0.37 2.07 12.41
CA GLY A 201 1.38 1.36 11.62
C GLY A 201 0.83 0.75 10.33
N SER A 202 -0.42 1.07 9.96
CA SER A 202 -1.13 0.50 8.81
C SER A 202 -1.69 1.59 7.91
N SER A 203 -1.42 1.50 6.61
CA SER A 203 -2.05 2.36 5.59
C SER A 203 -3.47 1.89 5.23
N ASN A 204 -3.76 0.61 5.42
CA ASN A 204 -5.01 0.00 4.98
C ASN A 204 -6.19 0.43 5.85
N ALA A 205 -5.98 0.49 7.18
CA ALA A 205 -7.04 0.83 8.13
C ALA A 205 -7.70 2.19 7.83
N PRO A 206 -6.96 3.31 7.71
CA PRO A 206 -7.58 4.58 7.36
C PRO A 206 -8.11 4.61 5.92
N TRP A 207 -7.50 3.89 4.98
CA TRP A 207 -7.99 3.82 3.63
C TRP A 207 -9.37 3.18 3.54
N TYR A 208 -9.56 2.03 4.18
CA TYR A 208 -10.87 1.37 4.24
C TYR A 208 -11.91 2.19 5.00
N ALA A 209 -11.48 2.94 6.01
CA ALA A 209 -12.39 3.79 6.80
C ALA A 209 -12.86 5.04 6.04
N PHE A 210 -11.99 5.69 5.29
CA PHE A 210 -12.24 7.03 4.76
C PHE A 210 -12.18 7.14 3.23
N GLY A 211 -11.77 6.08 2.50
CA GLY A 211 -11.59 6.13 1.06
C GLY A 211 -12.87 6.50 0.31
N SER A 212 -14.01 5.92 0.66
CA SER A 212 -15.31 6.25 0.06
C SER A 212 -15.71 7.73 0.24
N MET A 213 -15.35 8.33 1.39
CA MET A 213 -15.60 9.75 1.65
C MET A 213 -14.82 10.65 0.67
N GLY A 214 -13.61 10.23 0.27
CA GLY A 214 -12.83 10.96 -0.73
C GLY A 214 -13.54 11.03 -2.08
N ALA A 215 -14.15 9.94 -2.53
CA ALA A 215 -14.94 9.92 -3.77
C ALA A 215 -16.21 10.79 -3.66
N ASP A 216 -16.93 10.68 -2.56
CA ASP A 216 -18.12 11.51 -2.31
C ASP A 216 -17.78 13.02 -2.29
N MET A 217 -16.65 13.38 -1.69
CA MET A 217 -16.15 14.76 -1.69
C MET A 217 -15.74 15.22 -3.09
N ALA A 218 -15.07 14.37 -3.87
CA ALA A 218 -14.71 14.69 -5.25
C ALA A 218 -15.96 14.95 -6.11
N ALA A 219 -16.96 14.10 -5.97
CA ALA A 219 -18.25 14.27 -6.66
C ALA A 219 -18.96 15.57 -6.24
N THR A 220 -18.98 15.90 -4.94
CA THR A 220 -19.61 17.14 -4.43
C THR A 220 -18.88 18.39 -4.91
N LEU A 221 -17.55 18.33 -5.01
CA LEU A 221 -16.74 19.45 -5.52
C LEU A 221 -16.69 19.53 -7.04
N GLY A 222 -17.24 18.53 -7.74
CA GLY A 222 -17.24 18.46 -9.20
C GLY A 222 -15.86 18.28 -9.82
N VAL A 223 -14.97 17.56 -9.12
CA VAL A 223 -13.58 17.35 -9.55
C VAL A 223 -13.30 15.87 -9.83
N HIS A 224 -12.19 15.62 -10.54
CA HIS A 224 -11.78 14.25 -10.85
C HIS A 224 -11.43 13.49 -9.57
N ASN A 225 -11.92 12.24 -9.44
CA ASN A 225 -11.70 11.40 -8.26
C ASN A 225 -10.21 11.23 -7.89
N GLY A 226 -9.33 11.19 -8.90
CA GLY A 226 -7.89 11.10 -8.71
C GLY A 226 -7.28 12.20 -7.85
N LEU A 227 -7.87 13.41 -7.87
CA LEU A 227 -7.37 14.54 -7.07
C LEU A 227 -7.45 14.30 -5.56
N LEU A 228 -8.40 13.51 -5.10
CA LEU A 228 -8.58 13.20 -3.69
C LEU A 228 -8.12 11.77 -3.35
N LEU A 229 -8.52 10.77 -4.15
CA LEU A 229 -8.24 9.36 -3.85
C LEU A 229 -6.76 9.02 -3.94
N VAL A 230 -6.03 9.53 -4.95
CA VAL A 230 -4.62 9.20 -5.13
C VAL A 230 -3.75 9.73 -3.98
N PRO A 231 -3.85 11.01 -3.57
CA PRO A 231 -3.14 11.48 -2.38
C PRO A 231 -3.51 10.70 -1.13
N MET A 232 -4.79 10.41 -0.89
CA MET A 232 -5.22 9.61 0.26
C MET A 232 -4.55 8.24 0.28
N HIS A 233 -4.61 7.51 -0.82
CA HIS A 233 -4.06 6.16 -0.93
C HIS A 233 -2.53 6.15 -0.76
N LEU A 234 -1.83 6.93 -1.58
CA LEU A 234 -0.37 6.87 -1.64
C LEU A 234 0.31 7.51 -0.42
N THR A 235 -0.25 8.57 0.17
CA THR A 235 0.32 9.18 1.38
C THR A 235 0.17 8.28 2.60
N GLY A 236 -0.91 7.49 2.70
CA GLY A 236 -1.04 6.46 3.72
C GLY A 236 0.10 5.44 3.64
N GLY A 237 0.38 4.93 2.43
CA GLY A 237 1.48 4.00 2.17
C GLY A 237 2.86 4.55 2.49
N LEU A 238 3.12 5.82 2.15
CA LEU A 238 4.37 6.51 2.49
C LEU A 238 4.51 6.70 4.01
N SER A 239 3.42 7.04 4.69
CA SER A 239 3.45 7.40 6.11
C SER A 239 3.72 6.21 7.02
N ARG A 240 3.22 5.02 6.70
CA ARG A 240 3.53 3.82 7.48
C ARG A 240 5.03 3.50 7.50
N CYS A 241 5.80 3.93 6.47
CA CYS A 241 7.23 3.68 6.38
C CYS A 241 8.07 4.48 7.41
N PHE A 242 7.45 5.43 8.13
CA PHE A 242 8.09 6.10 9.27
C PHE A 242 7.24 6.04 10.55
N SER A 243 6.34 5.04 10.62
CA SER A 243 5.60 4.73 11.85
C SER A 243 6.38 3.73 12.71
N PRO A 244 6.60 4.01 13.99
CA PRO A 244 7.25 3.07 14.90
C PRO A 244 6.38 1.83 15.21
N PHE A 245 5.10 1.88 14.89
CA PHE A 245 4.16 0.77 15.07
C PHE A 245 4.04 -0.12 13.82
N CYS A 246 4.70 0.23 12.71
CA CYS A 246 4.70 -0.59 11.51
C CYS A 246 5.47 -1.89 11.73
N GLY A 247 4.83 -3.04 11.46
CA GLY A 247 5.44 -4.35 11.64
C GLY A 247 6.74 -4.54 10.86
N ALA A 248 6.83 -4.00 9.63
CA ALA A 248 8.06 -4.02 8.84
C ALA A 248 9.17 -3.20 9.50
N MET A 249 8.84 -2.03 10.08
CA MET A 249 9.83 -1.20 10.78
C MET A 249 10.35 -1.90 12.04
N ILE A 250 9.46 -2.54 12.79
CA ILE A 250 9.83 -3.32 13.99
C ILE A 250 10.73 -4.50 13.60
N ALA A 251 10.38 -5.23 12.53
CA ALA A 251 11.18 -6.35 12.05
C ALA A 251 12.59 -5.91 11.62
N VAL A 252 12.70 -4.85 10.83
CA VAL A 252 14.01 -4.30 10.39
C VAL A 252 14.82 -3.82 11.59
N SER A 253 14.19 -3.11 12.54
CA SER A 253 14.88 -2.62 13.74
C SER A 253 15.46 -3.77 14.58
N GLY A 254 14.74 -4.89 14.68
CA GLY A 254 15.25 -6.09 15.34
C GLY A 254 16.41 -6.74 14.59
N MET A 255 16.43 -6.71 13.25
CA MET A 255 17.53 -7.28 12.45
C MET A 255 18.81 -6.44 12.55
N VAL A 256 18.69 -5.11 12.62
CA VAL A 256 19.84 -4.20 12.68
C VAL A 256 20.19 -3.77 14.10
N GLU A 257 19.54 -4.34 15.10
CA GLU A 257 19.72 -4.04 16.53
C GLU A 257 19.60 -2.52 16.85
N ALA A 258 18.71 -1.82 16.12
CA ALA A 258 18.48 -0.40 16.28
C ALA A 258 17.09 -0.11 16.86
N GLU A 259 16.92 1.02 17.52
CA GLU A 259 15.61 1.44 17.99
C GLU A 259 14.65 1.78 16.81
N PRO A 260 13.39 1.27 16.80
CA PRO A 260 12.43 1.58 15.74
C PRO A 260 12.25 3.09 15.50
N MET A 261 12.27 3.89 16.58
CA MET A 261 12.13 5.34 16.49
C MET A 261 13.32 6.01 15.78
N ALA A 262 14.54 5.48 15.91
CA ALA A 262 15.70 6.00 15.22
C ALA A 262 15.58 5.81 13.69
N LEU A 263 15.14 4.63 13.26
CA LEU A 263 14.87 4.33 11.85
C LEU A 263 13.73 5.19 11.30
N CYS A 264 12.66 5.36 12.10
CA CYS A 264 11.52 6.22 11.72
C CYS A 264 11.96 7.67 11.46
N LYS A 265 12.79 8.24 12.34
CA LYS A 265 13.31 9.60 12.17
C LYS A 265 14.15 9.74 10.90
N ARG A 266 14.95 8.74 10.55
CA ARG A 266 15.74 8.74 9.29
C ARG A 266 14.84 8.69 8.06
N ASN A 267 13.77 7.89 8.10
CA ASN A 267 12.83 7.73 6.99
C ASN A 267 11.85 8.89 6.85
N ALA A 268 11.57 9.62 7.93
CA ALA A 268 10.52 10.65 7.92
C ALA A 268 10.73 11.71 6.84
N VAL A 269 11.95 12.22 6.67
CA VAL A 269 12.24 13.27 5.69
C VAL A 269 12.03 12.80 4.25
N PRO A 270 12.60 11.67 3.80
CA PRO A 270 12.33 11.14 2.46
C PRO A 270 10.84 10.82 2.21
N MET A 271 10.14 10.30 3.21
CA MET A 271 8.72 9.98 3.05
C MET A 271 7.85 11.23 2.95
N LEU A 272 8.13 12.27 3.76
CA LEU A 272 7.45 13.57 3.64
C LEU A 272 7.74 14.25 2.29
N PHE A 273 8.97 14.13 1.78
CA PHE A 273 9.27 14.53 0.41
C PHE A 273 8.42 13.76 -0.60
N GLY A 274 8.24 12.45 -0.42
CA GLY A 274 7.35 11.64 -1.24
C GLY A 274 5.89 12.09 -1.19
N VAL A 275 5.39 12.51 -0.03
CA VAL A 275 4.07 13.12 0.12
C VAL A 275 3.95 14.39 -0.72
N LEU A 276 4.95 15.26 -0.67
CA LEU A 276 4.97 16.48 -1.48
C LEU A 276 4.95 16.18 -2.98
N VAL A 277 5.80 15.24 -3.42
CA VAL A 277 5.84 14.79 -4.82
C VAL A 277 4.49 14.19 -5.24
N CYS A 278 3.85 13.40 -4.37
CA CYS A 278 2.53 12.85 -4.63
C CYS A 278 1.50 13.94 -4.90
N PHE A 279 1.42 14.97 -4.06
CA PHE A 279 0.52 16.09 -4.28
C PHE A 279 0.79 16.82 -5.59
N ILE A 280 2.04 17.19 -5.85
CA ILE A 280 2.42 17.90 -7.07
C ILE A 280 2.05 17.06 -8.30
N ALA A 281 2.45 15.79 -8.34
CA ALA A 281 2.15 14.91 -9.46
C ALA A 281 0.64 14.73 -9.68
N THR A 282 -0.13 14.53 -8.60
CA THR A 282 -1.57 14.36 -8.66
C THR A 282 -2.27 15.60 -9.22
N PHE A 283 -1.90 16.80 -8.74
CA PHE A 283 -2.51 18.04 -9.21
C PHE A 283 -2.08 18.41 -10.62
N VAL A 284 -0.89 18.03 -11.06
CA VAL A 284 -0.45 18.20 -12.46
C VAL A 284 -1.21 17.27 -13.39
N VAL A 285 -1.46 16.03 -12.98
CA VAL A 285 -2.09 15.02 -13.86
C VAL A 285 -3.61 15.16 -13.89
N PHE A 286 -4.25 15.35 -12.74
CA PHE A 286 -5.72 15.33 -12.63
C PHE A 286 -6.34 16.73 -12.40
N GLY A 287 -5.54 17.75 -12.16
CA GLY A 287 -6.00 19.12 -11.90
C GLY A 287 -6.05 20.02 -13.15
N LEU A 288 -5.48 19.55 -14.26
CA LEU A 288 -5.55 20.19 -15.57
C LEU A 288 -6.69 19.58 -16.39
#